data_ac9ee0a99e076d4f9a5a5d43d81a27b1
#
_entry.id   ac9ee0a99e076d4f9a5a5d43d81a27b1
#
_cell.length_a   1.000
_cell.length_b   1.000
_cell.length_c   1.000
_cell.angle_alpha   90.00
_cell.angle_beta   90.00
_cell.angle_gamma   90.00
#
_symmetry.space_group_name_H-M   'P 1'
#
loop_
_entity.id
_entity.type
_entity.pdbx_description
1 polymer ?
#
loop_
_entity_poly.entity_id
_entity_poly.type
_entity_poly.pdbx_seq_one_letter_code
_entity_poly.pdbx_strand_id
1 'polypeptide(L)'
;MCGDRCGRAAVLLAAVLVIVAAPEPGVSALPVSADRIWFSPGPGTVDYLQLFANPEQWARARSVISVFKFYAQHTQTPAPSIVGPNTYDAFVRTGAFRTLTSWKIKTALEAGSVKEFWCTADASGMEASIRSSLDAIKAIEDAGGQLSYLAMDEPWVSGRARVCGGPALEPTADRVATYMSAVARAHPALKIGLIEAYPFSSAEAIETMVQFMRARGVPPAFLHMDVDWHRLPPNEFARDMRRLQAFAGALNIPFGIIIVGYNGEADPLYTFDVGGLTGLIAETFQTWEAMPQQIIFQSWVVTSTGQFITPSNLPEDRLYTHTNSVWELFRRLRGASGGNIGSAVPR
;
A
#
# COMPACT_ATOMS: atom_id res chain seq x y z
N MET A 1 28.69 -89.58 -8.84
CA MET A 1 27.26 -89.25 -8.60
C MET A 1 27.13 -87.75 -8.70
N CYS A 2 26.60 -87.31 -9.83
CA CYS A 2 26.46 -85.92 -10.17
C CYS A 2 25.24 -85.31 -9.48
N GLY A 3 25.39 -84.12 -8.93
CA GLY A 3 24.26 -83.33 -8.40
C GLY A 3 24.25 -81.97 -9.08
N ASP A 4 23.25 -81.79 -9.94
CA ASP A 4 22.98 -80.56 -10.68
C ASP A 4 22.55 -79.40 -9.75
N ARG A 5 23.24 -78.25 -9.89
CA ARG A 5 22.79 -76.95 -9.33
C ARG A 5 22.23 -76.11 -10.46
N CYS A 6 20.93 -76.07 -10.57
CA CYS A 6 20.19 -75.05 -11.36
C CYS A 6 20.15 -73.73 -10.66
N GLY A 7 20.93 -72.74 -11.13
CA GLY A 7 20.86 -71.38 -10.69
C GLY A 7 19.68 -70.64 -11.37
N ARG A 8 18.72 -70.16 -10.59
CA ARG A 8 17.69 -69.25 -11.12
C ARG A 8 18.18 -67.80 -10.99
N ALA A 9 18.41 -67.18 -12.16
CA ALA A 9 18.68 -65.76 -12.24
C ALA A 9 17.36 -65.02 -12.11
N ALA A 10 17.21 -64.22 -11.05
CA ALA A 10 16.09 -63.30 -10.88
C ALA A 10 16.41 -62.00 -11.61
N VAL A 11 15.65 -61.68 -12.64
CA VAL A 11 15.72 -60.39 -13.35
C VAL A 11 14.85 -59.39 -12.57
N LEU A 12 15.49 -58.45 -11.88
CA LEU A 12 14.83 -57.32 -11.28
C LEU A 12 14.53 -56.27 -12.36
N LEU A 13 13.26 -56.14 -12.75
CA LEU A 13 12.78 -54.99 -13.54
C LEU A 13 12.64 -53.77 -12.61
N ALA A 14 13.54 -52.81 -12.74
CA ALA A 14 13.38 -51.51 -12.10
C ALA A 14 12.39 -50.67 -12.94
N ALA A 15 11.17 -50.48 -12.45
CA ALA A 15 10.21 -49.53 -13.02
C ALA A 15 10.67 -48.12 -12.68
N VAL A 16 11.13 -47.34 -13.64
CA VAL A 16 11.38 -45.90 -13.50
C VAL A 16 10.04 -45.19 -13.56
N LEU A 17 9.58 -44.74 -12.42
CA LEU A 17 8.39 -43.87 -12.31
C LEU A 17 8.80 -42.45 -12.78
N VAL A 18 8.48 -42.07 -14.00
CA VAL A 18 8.62 -40.70 -14.49
C VAL A 18 7.43 -39.93 -13.93
N ILE A 19 7.67 -39.18 -12.84
CA ILE A 19 6.68 -38.21 -12.34
C ILE A 19 6.74 -37.01 -13.31
N VAL A 20 5.80 -36.94 -14.23
CA VAL A 20 5.54 -35.73 -15.01
C VAL A 20 4.89 -34.76 -14.08
N ALA A 21 5.64 -33.76 -13.58
CA ALA A 21 5.08 -32.64 -12.85
C ALA A 21 4.06 -31.94 -13.77
N ALA A 22 2.80 -31.93 -13.37
CA ALA A 22 1.79 -31.12 -14.05
C ALA A 22 2.25 -29.64 -13.97
N PRO A 23 2.14 -28.86 -15.05
CA PRO A 23 2.44 -27.44 -14.99
C PRO A 23 1.49 -26.81 -13.95
N GLU A 24 2.08 -26.05 -13.01
CA GLU A 24 1.30 -25.26 -12.07
C GLU A 24 0.34 -24.37 -12.89
N PRO A 25 -0.94 -24.25 -12.48
CA PRO A 25 -1.86 -23.36 -13.16
C PRO A 25 -1.26 -21.97 -13.13
N GLY A 26 -0.88 -21.45 -14.28
CA GLY A 26 -0.32 -20.12 -14.43
C GLY A 26 -1.30 -19.12 -13.81
N VAL A 27 -0.90 -18.45 -12.71
CA VAL A 27 -1.65 -17.35 -12.14
C VAL A 27 -1.72 -16.28 -13.21
N SER A 28 -2.89 -16.11 -13.82
CA SER A 28 -3.11 -15.05 -14.80
C SER A 28 -2.88 -13.72 -14.10
N ALA A 29 -1.81 -13.02 -14.46
CA ALA A 29 -1.56 -11.70 -13.92
C ALA A 29 -2.75 -10.80 -14.20
N LEU A 30 -3.25 -10.12 -13.17
CA LEU A 30 -4.31 -9.11 -13.38
C LEU A 30 -3.80 -8.07 -14.38
N PRO A 31 -4.68 -7.54 -15.25
CA PRO A 31 -4.29 -6.50 -16.18
C PRO A 31 -3.72 -5.29 -15.44
N VAL A 32 -2.78 -4.59 -16.06
CA VAL A 32 -2.20 -3.37 -15.51
C VAL A 32 -3.32 -2.41 -15.15
N SER A 33 -3.39 -2.01 -13.88
CA SER A 33 -4.43 -1.10 -13.38
C SER A 33 -4.29 0.28 -14.01
N ALA A 34 -5.40 0.88 -14.42
CA ALA A 34 -5.44 2.30 -14.81
C ALA A 34 -5.06 3.22 -13.63
N ASP A 35 -5.25 2.76 -12.39
CA ASP A 35 -4.96 3.49 -11.15
C ASP A 35 -3.65 3.01 -10.52
N ARG A 36 -2.60 2.88 -11.34
CA ARG A 36 -1.37 2.22 -10.91
C ARG A 36 -0.50 3.07 -10.00
N ILE A 37 -0.36 4.36 -10.27
CA ILE A 37 0.53 5.23 -9.52
C ILE A 37 -0.27 6.11 -8.58
N TRP A 38 0.00 5.95 -7.29
CA TRP A 38 -0.58 6.75 -6.22
C TRP A 38 0.47 7.70 -5.66
N PHE A 39 0.03 8.86 -5.24
CA PHE A 39 0.86 9.88 -4.63
C PHE A 39 0.24 10.36 -3.32
N SER A 40 1.03 10.34 -2.24
CA SER A 40 0.60 10.69 -0.90
C SER A 40 1.65 11.56 -0.21
N PRO A 41 1.60 12.89 -0.42
CA PRO A 41 2.52 13.81 0.25
C PRO A 41 2.32 13.80 1.76
N GLY A 42 3.38 14.04 2.51
CA GLY A 42 3.31 14.12 3.97
C GLY A 42 2.34 15.19 4.46
N PRO A 43 1.50 14.89 5.45
CA PRO A 43 0.36 15.73 5.79
C PRO A 43 0.75 17.15 6.24
N GLY A 44 1.87 17.31 6.91
CA GLY A 44 2.36 18.60 7.41
C GLY A 44 3.39 19.29 6.53
N THR A 45 3.66 18.79 5.31
CA THR A 45 4.68 19.36 4.42
C THR A 45 4.34 20.81 4.07
N VAL A 46 5.27 21.72 4.30
CA VAL A 46 5.02 23.18 4.22
C VAL A 46 4.64 23.67 2.83
N ASP A 47 5.07 22.99 1.78
CA ASP A 47 4.78 23.30 0.39
C ASP A 47 3.65 22.44 -0.23
N TYR A 48 2.88 21.72 0.61
CA TYR A 48 1.81 20.84 0.13
C TYR A 48 0.80 21.58 -0.75
N LEU A 49 0.32 22.74 -0.31
CA LEU A 49 -0.67 23.53 -1.07
C LEU A 49 -0.10 24.09 -2.37
N GLN A 50 1.24 24.20 -2.48
CA GLN A 50 1.91 24.65 -3.70
C GLN A 50 1.78 23.63 -4.84
N LEU A 51 1.53 22.35 -4.55
CA LEU A 51 1.20 21.34 -5.57
C LEU A 51 -0.01 21.76 -6.42
N PHE A 52 -0.96 22.48 -5.84
CA PHE A 52 -2.15 22.96 -6.52
C PHE A 52 -1.99 24.37 -7.09
N ALA A 53 -1.21 25.20 -6.43
CA ALA A 53 -0.96 26.58 -6.84
C ALA A 53 0.05 26.67 -8.01
N ASN A 54 1.02 25.76 -8.05
CA ASN A 54 2.12 25.76 -9.04
C ASN A 54 2.22 24.41 -9.76
N PRO A 55 1.17 23.98 -10.48
CA PRO A 55 1.11 22.65 -11.10
C PRO A 55 2.17 22.39 -12.16
N GLU A 56 2.77 23.43 -12.74
CA GLU A 56 3.85 23.34 -13.71
C GLU A 56 5.15 22.83 -13.08
N GLN A 57 5.35 23.02 -11.78
CA GLN A 57 6.56 22.59 -11.07
C GLN A 57 6.66 21.08 -10.85
N TRP A 58 5.61 20.33 -11.19
CA TRP A 58 5.58 18.87 -11.09
C TRP A 58 4.78 18.20 -12.22
N ALA A 59 4.84 18.79 -13.38
CA ALA A 59 4.03 18.36 -14.53
C ALA A 59 4.36 16.92 -14.99
N ARG A 60 5.64 16.49 -14.92
CA ARG A 60 6.07 15.15 -15.30
C ARG A 60 5.58 14.12 -14.28
N ALA A 61 5.84 14.33 -12.98
CA ALA A 61 5.36 13.46 -11.92
C ALA A 61 3.83 13.39 -11.96
N ARG A 62 3.15 14.52 -12.10
CA ARG A 62 1.68 14.58 -12.21
C ARG A 62 1.13 13.78 -13.39
N SER A 63 1.84 13.76 -14.52
CA SER A 63 1.38 13.06 -15.73
C SER A 63 1.33 11.54 -15.58
N VAL A 64 1.99 10.98 -14.58
CA VAL A 64 2.01 9.54 -14.30
C VAL A 64 1.16 9.14 -13.10
N ILE A 65 0.76 10.11 -12.27
CA ILE A 65 -0.06 9.89 -11.08
C ILE A 65 -1.52 9.74 -11.50
N SER A 66 -2.14 8.65 -11.10
CA SER A 66 -3.56 8.35 -11.34
C SER A 66 -4.44 8.56 -10.10
N VAL A 67 -3.84 8.49 -8.90
CA VAL A 67 -4.55 8.66 -7.63
C VAL A 67 -3.75 9.55 -6.70
N PHE A 68 -4.40 10.53 -6.10
CA PHE A 68 -3.84 11.40 -5.07
C PHE A 68 -4.48 11.06 -3.73
N LYS A 69 -3.67 10.70 -2.74
CA LYS A 69 -4.15 10.23 -1.44
C LYS A 69 -3.95 11.31 -0.37
N PHE A 70 -5.04 11.69 0.28
CA PHE A 70 -5.07 12.54 1.47
C PHE A 70 -5.14 11.69 2.73
N TYR A 71 -4.88 12.32 3.87
CA TYR A 71 -5.10 11.75 5.20
C TYR A 71 -6.35 12.36 5.83
N ALA A 72 -7.11 11.57 6.60
CA ALA A 72 -8.32 12.03 7.27
C ALA A 72 -8.08 13.24 8.18
N GLN A 73 -6.87 13.38 8.72
CA GLN A 73 -6.46 14.53 9.53
C GLN A 73 -6.59 15.88 8.79
N HIS A 74 -6.51 15.89 7.45
CA HIS A 74 -6.72 17.10 6.65
C HIS A 74 -8.16 17.61 6.65
N THR A 75 -9.13 16.79 7.05
CA THR A 75 -10.55 17.14 7.07
C THR A 75 -11.07 17.46 8.47
N GLN A 76 -10.24 17.29 9.50
CA GLN A 76 -10.66 17.49 10.90
C GLN A 76 -10.73 18.97 11.27
N THR A 77 -11.71 19.29 12.12
CA THR A 77 -11.87 20.63 12.71
C THR A 77 -12.16 20.48 14.22
N PRO A 78 -11.26 20.97 15.10
CA PRO A 78 -10.02 21.69 14.81
C PRO A 78 -8.97 20.77 14.14
N ALA A 79 -8.14 21.38 13.28
CA ALA A 79 -7.09 20.65 12.58
C ALA A 79 -6.01 20.18 13.58
N PRO A 80 -5.57 18.91 13.54
CA PRO A 80 -4.49 18.44 14.38
C PRO A 80 -3.14 19.04 13.94
N SER A 81 -2.22 19.21 14.89
CA SER A 81 -0.92 19.86 14.65
C SER A 81 -0.09 19.20 13.54
N ILE A 82 -0.27 17.89 13.30
CA ILE A 82 0.44 17.13 12.28
C ILE A 82 0.22 17.66 10.86
N VAL A 83 -0.91 18.28 10.56
CA VAL A 83 -1.18 18.82 9.21
C VAL A 83 -0.57 20.21 9.00
N GLY A 84 -0.09 20.87 10.06
CA GLY A 84 0.51 22.19 9.98
C GLY A 84 -0.39 23.19 9.24
N PRO A 85 0.10 23.84 8.15
CA PRO A 85 -0.68 24.81 7.39
C PRO A 85 -1.76 24.15 6.48
N ASN A 86 -1.74 22.83 6.31
CA ASN A 86 -2.55 22.09 5.34
C ASN A 86 -3.90 21.70 5.94
N THR A 87 -4.62 22.68 6.44
CA THR A 87 -5.94 22.51 7.05
C THR A 87 -7.02 22.33 5.98
N TYR A 88 -8.18 21.82 6.39
CA TYR A 88 -9.34 21.70 5.52
C TYR A 88 -9.69 23.03 4.82
N ASP A 89 -9.77 24.11 5.57
CA ASP A 89 -10.06 25.43 5.01
C ASP A 89 -9.03 25.89 3.97
N ALA A 90 -7.76 25.54 4.17
CA ALA A 90 -6.72 25.86 3.20
C ALA A 90 -6.89 25.08 1.90
N PHE A 91 -7.26 23.79 1.95
CA PHE A 91 -7.59 22.99 0.77
C PHE A 91 -8.84 23.50 0.04
N VAL A 92 -9.85 23.92 0.78
CA VAL A 92 -11.07 24.52 0.20
C VAL A 92 -10.73 25.83 -0.53
N ARG A 93 -9.98 26.73 0.12
CA ARG A 93 -9.56 28.01 -0.49
C ARG A 93 -8.73 27.83 -1.75
N THR A 94 -7.82 26.84 -1.78
CA THR A 94 -7.00 26.54 -2.96
C THR A 94 -7.76 25.77 -4.03
N GLY A 95 -8.96 25.26 -3.73
CA GLY A 95 -9.74 24.44 -4.65
C GLY A 95 -9.12 23.09 -4.97
N ALA A 96 -8.27 22.56 -4.06
CA ALA A 96 -7.45 21.37 -4.29
C ALA A 96 -8.27 20.17 -4.78
N PHE A 97 -9.39 19.87 -4.13
CA PHE A 97 -10.22 18.71 -4.48
C PHE A 97 -10.84 18.83 -5.88
N ARG A 98 -11.35 20.02 -6.24
CA ARG A 98 -11.87 20.28 -7.60
C ARG A 98 -10.78 20.22 -8.66
N THR A 99 -9.58 20.67 -8.31
CA THR A 99 -8.41 20.66 -9.20
C THR A 99 -8.02 19.24 -9.56
N LEU A 100 -8.00 18.28 -8.61
CA LEU A 100 -7.75 16.87 -8.89
C LEU A 100 -8.77 16.30 -9.88
N THR A 101 -10.06 16.60 -9.67
CA THR A 101 -11.13 16.20 -10.61
C THR A 101 -10.87 16.74 -12.02
N SER A 102 -10.47 18.01 -12.15
CA SER A 102 -10.16 18.62 -13.44
C SER A 102 -8.95 17.99 -14.14
N TRP A 103 -7.97 17.54 -13.36
CA TRP A 103 -6.79 16.81 -13.86
C TRP A 103 -7.07 15.33 -14.14
N LYS A 104 -8.28 14.84 -13.84
CA LYS A 104 -8.66 13.42 -13.93
C LYS A 104 -7.81 12.53 -13.03
N ILE A 105 -7.30 13.07 -11.94
CA ILE A 105 -6.62 12.33 -10.87
C ILE A 105 -7.67 11.98 -9.83
N LYS A 106 -7.82 10.68 -9.55
CA LYS A 106 -8.75 10.20 -8.54
C LYS A 106 -8.30 10.59 -7.14
N THR A 107 -9.25 10.82 -6.25
CA THR A 107 -8.96 11.12 -4.85
C THR A 107 -9.10 9.87 -4.00
N ALA A 108 -8.12 9.61 -3.17
CA ALA A 108 -8.14 8.63 -2.10
C ALA A 108 -8.05 9.31 -0.73
N LEU A 109 -8.65 8.70 0.28
CA LEU A 109 -8.55 9.09 1.69
C LEU A 109 -7.96 7.94 2.49
N GLU A 110 -6.88 8.20 3.23
CA GLU A 110 -6.40 7.29 4.25
C GLU A 110 -7.03 7.67 5.59
N ALA A 111 -7.66 6.71 6.23
CA ALA A 111 -8.33 6.90 7.51
C ALA A 111 -7.88 5.83 8.50
N GLY A 112 -7.71 6.22 9.76
CA GLY A 112 -7.39 5.30 10.85
C GLY A 112 -8.44 4.22 11.06
N SER A 113 -9.67 4.47 10.58
CA SER A 113 -10.79 3.52 10.68
C SER A 113 -10.89 2.94 12.09
N VAL A 114 -10.84 1.62 12.24
CA VAL A 114 -10.87 0.99 13.57
C VAL A 114 -9.60 1.20 14.39
N LYS A 115 -8.50 1.61 13.78
CA LYS A 115 -7.22 1.87 14.44
C LYS A 115 -7.33 2.93 15.54
N GLU A 116 -8.10 3.98 15.30
CA GLU A 116 -8.22 5.11 16.23
C GLU A 116 -9.10 4.80 17.45
N PHE A 117 -10.06 3.87 17.32
CA PHE A 117 -11.11 3.65 18.31
C PHE A 117 -11.20 2.21 18.81
N TRP A 118 -10.39 1.32 18.32
CA TRP A 118 -10.54 -0.09 18.56
C TRP A 118 -10.18 -0.55 19.98
N CYS A 119 -9.42 0.25 20.75
CA CYS A 119 -9.20 0.04 22.17
C CYS A 119 -10.43 0.31 23.02
N THR A 120 -11.46 0.98 22.52
CA THR A 120 -12.71 1.15 23.23
C THR A 120 -13.50 -0.16 23.14
N ALA A 121 -13.80 -0.74 24.30
CA ALA A 121 -14.47 -2.04 24.37
C ALA A 121 -15.98 -1.96 23.99
N ASP A 122 -16.52 -0.75 23.87
CA ASP A 122 -17.93 -0.49 23.64
C ASP A 122 -18.24 -0.13 22.18
N ALA A 123 -19.52 -0.12 21.84
CA ALA A 123 -20.01 0.24 20.51
C ALA A 123 -19.73 1.71 20.15
N SER A 124 -19.55 2.58 21.15
CA SER A 124 -19.37 4.04 20.93
C SER A 124 -18.10 4.34 20.14
N GLY A 125 -17.02 3.59 20.37
CA GLY A 125 -15.78 3.72 19.62
C GLY A 125 -15.96 3.36 18.14
N MET A 126 -16.71 2.31 17.82
CA MET A 126 -17.01 1.93 16.45
C MET A 126 -17.88 2.97 15.75
N GLU A 127 -18.91 3.48 16.42
CA GLU A 127 -19.76 4.53 15.88
C GLU A 127 -18.99 5.84 15.64
N ALA A 128 -18.07 6.19 16.55
CA ALA A 128 -17.21 7.35 16.39
C ALA A 128 -16.29 7.20 15.17
N SER A 129 -15.71 6.00 14.97
CA SER A 129 -14.88 5.68 13.82
C SER A 129 -15.63 5.81 12.50
N ILE A 130 -16.83 5.24 12.44
CA ILE A 130 -17.69 5.32 11.26
C ILE A 130 -18.04 6.79 10.97
N ARG A 131 -18.51 7.55 11.97
CA ARG A 131 -18.84 8.97 11.82
C ARG A 131 -17.63 9.77 11.32
N SER A 132 -16.48 9.64 11.96
CA SER A 132 -15.26 10.36 11.56
C SER A 132 -14.93 10.16 10.08
N SER A 133 -15.07 8.92 9.59
CA SER A 133 -14.80 8.63 8.18
C SER A 133 -15.89 9.19 7.25
N LEU A 134 -17.16 9.10 7.64
CA LEU A 134 -18.26 9.68 6.84
C LEU A 134 -18.18 11.21 6.80
N ASP A 135 -17.83 11.86 7.92
CA ASP A 135 -17.62 13.31 7.99
C ASP A 135 -16.45 13.74 7.09
N ALA A 136 -15.35 12.96 7.07
CA ALA A 136 -14.20 13.23 6.21
C ALA A 136 -14.56 13.08 4.72
N ILE A 137 -15.33 12.06 4.36
CA ILE A 137 -15.81 11.86 2.99
C ILE A 137 -16.69 13.03 2.58
N LYS A 138 -17.66 13.37 3.43
CA LYS A 138 -18.58 14.50 3.20
C LYS A 138 -17.81 15.83 3.05
N ALA A 139 -16.80 16.08 3.86
CA ALA A 139 -16.00 17.29 3.76
C ALA A 139 -15.32 17.42 2.39
N ILE A 140 -14.76 16.33 1.86
CA ILE A 140 -14.15 16.30 0.51
C ILE A 140 -15.20 16.57 -0.57
N GLU A 141 -16.39 15.96 -0.46
CA GLU A 141 -17.49 16.12 -1.41
C GLU A 141 -18.06 17.54 -1.38
N ASP A 142 -18.29 18.11 -0.20
CA ASP A 142 -18.74 19.50 -0.01
C ASP A 142 -17.74 20.51 -0.61
N ALA A 143 -16.46 20.20 -0.60
CA ALA A 143 -15.41 21.00 -1.23
C ALA A 143 -15.30 20.78 -2.76
N GLY A 144 -16.21 20.00 -3.34
CA GLY A 144 -16.30 19.72 -4.78
C GLY A 144 -15.32 18.65 -5.27
N GLY A 145 -14.80 17.84 -4.37
CA GLY A 145 -14.04 16.62 -4.69
C GLY A 145 -14.95 15.43 -4.94
N GLN A 146 -14.37 14.38 -5.53
CA GLN A 146 -15.02 13.09 -5.68
C GLN A 146 -14.11 12.00 -5.11
N LEU A 147 -14.50 11.40 -4.00
CA LEU A 147 -13.71 10.34 -3.39
C LEU A 147 -13.94 9.01 -4.12
N SER A 148 -12.84 8.38 -4.56
CA SER A 148 -12.85 7.09 -5.26
C SER A 148 -12.42 5.93 -4.37
N TYR A 149 -11.55 6.21 -3.39
CA TYR A 149 -10.91 5.19 -2.56
C TYR A 149 -10.88 5.62 -1.09
N LEU A 150 -11.18 4.67 -0.20
CA LEU A 150 -10.91 4.77 1.23
C LEU A 150 -9.90 3.69 1.61
N ALA A 151 -8.73 4.09 2.08
CA ALA A 151 -7.69 3.21 2.55
C ALA A 151 -7.75 3.13 4.09
N MET A 152 -8.04 1.95 4.62
CA MET A 152 -8.02 1.71 6.06
C MET A 152 -6.59 1.49 6.52
N ASP A 153 -6.11 2.36 7.41
CA ASP A 153 -4.73 2.36 7.90
C ASP A 153 -4.52 1.31 8.98
N GLU A 154 -3.82 0.24 8.64
CA GLU A 154 -3.32 -0.83 9.52
C GLU A 154 -4.35 -1.40 10.53
N PRO A 155 -5.58 -1.70 10.14
CA PRO A 155 -6.58 -2.17 11.10
C PRO A 155 -6.19 -3.49 11.78
N TRP A 156 -5.42 -4.33 11.11
CA TRP A 156 -4.97 -5.61 11.62
C TRP A 156 -3.84 -5.49 12.63
N VAL A 157 -2.75 -4.78 12.28
CA VAL A 157 -1.62 -4.55 13.18
C VAL A 157 -2.08 -3.83 14.43
N SER A 158 -2.86 -2.78 14.26
CA SER A 158 -3.40 -1.99 15.35
C SER A 158 -4.38 -2.79 16.21
N GLY A 159 -5.21 -3.62 15.57
CA GLY A 159 -6.18 -4.49 16.24
C GLY A 159 -5.54 -5.53 17.15
N ARG A 160 -4.25 -5.81 16.99
CA ARG A 160 -3.49 -6.77 17.81
C ARG A 160 -2.58 -6.13 18.85
N ALA A 161 -2.49 -4.80 18.92
CA ALA A 161 -1.60 -4.16 19.88
C ALA A 161 -1.97 -4.52 21.31
N ARG A 162 -0.97 -4.90 22.09
CA ARG A 162 -1.14 -5.34 23.51
C ARG A 162 -1.83 -4.31 24.37
N VAL A 163 -1.69 -3.04 24.04
CA VAL A 163 -2.31 -1.92 24.76
C VAL A 163 -3.83 -2.03 24.81
N CYS A 164 -4.42 -2.71 23.84
CA CYS A 164 -5.87 -2.90 23.73
C CYS A 164 -6.31 -4.32 24.12
N GLY A 165 -5.48 -5.10 24.76
CA GLY A 165 -5.78 -6.47 25.15
C GLY A 165 -5.52 -7.51 24.07
N GLY A 166 -4.97 -7.11 22.91
CA GLY A 166 -4.51 -8.00 21.84
C GLY A 166 -5.59 -8.99 21.39
N PRO A 167 -6.78 -8.56 20.86
CA PRO A 167 -7.80 -9.49 20.47
C PRO A 167 -7.30 -10.48 19.43
N ALA A 168 -7.90 -11.67 19.41
CA ALA A 168 -7.66 -12.66 18.39
C ALA A 168 -8.00 -12.10 16.99
N LEU A 169 -7.50 -12.76 15.97
CA LEU A 169 -7.69 -12.41 14.56
C LEU A 169 -9.16 -12.16 14.20
N GLU A 170 -10.03 -13.03 14.65
CA GLU A 170 -11.44 -13.06 14.26
C GLU A 170 -12.24 -11.85 14.79
N PRO A 171 -12.16 -11.45 16.08
CA PRO A 171 -12.81 -10.23 16.56
C PRO A 171 -12.35 -8.95 15.86
N THR A 172 -11.08 -8.88 15.43
CA THR A 172 -10.59 -7.74 14.63
C THR A 172 -11.27 -7.72 13.27
N ALA A 173 -11.39 -8.88 12.61
CA ALA A 173 -12.08 -8.97 11.32
C ALA A 173 -13.57 -8.62 11.43
N ASP A 174 -14.25 -8.97 12.53
CA ASP A 174 -15.64 -8.59 12.79
C ASP A 174 -15.81 -7.06 12.89
N ARG A 175 -14.90 -6.39 13.59
CA ARG A 175 -14.91 -4.93 13.71
C ARG A 175 -14.66 -4.25 12.37
N VAL A 176 -13.67 -4.71 11.62
CA VAL A 176 -13.37 -4.19 10.28
C VAL A 176 -14.56 -4.41 9.34
N ALA A 177 -15.19 -5.58 9.38
CA ALA A 177 -16.37 -5.88 8.57
C ALA A 177 -17.57 -4.98 8.93
N THR A 178 -17.78 -4.70 10.21
CA THR A 178 -18.83 -3.79 10.68
C THR A 178 -18.60 -2.39 10.16
N TYR A 179 -17.38 -1.88 10.31
CA TYR A 179 -16.97 -0.56 9.80
C TYR A 179 -17.16 -0.47 8.28
N MET A 180 -16.59 -1.41 7.52
CA MET A 180 -16.70 -1.42 6.05
C MET A 180 -18.14 -1.47 5.57
N SER A 181 -18.97 -2.32 6.19
CA SER A 181 -20.38 -2.45 5.83
C SER A 181 -21.15 -1.15 6.06
N ALA A 182 -20.84 -0.41 7.12
CA ALA A 182 -21.48 0.86 7.41
C ALA A 182 -21.09 1.95 6.41
N VAL A 183 -19.80 2.07 6.12
CA VAL A 183 -19.29 3.05 5.14
C VAL A 183 -19.76 2.72 3.73
N ALA A 184 -19.70 1.44 3.31
CA ALA A 184 -20.15 1.02 1.99
C ALA A 184 -21.66 1.22 1.77
N ARG A 185 -22.49 1.12 2.80
CA ARG A 185 -23.92 1.44 2.70
C ARG A 185 -24.16 2.91 2.45
N ALA A 186 -23.37 3.79 3.07
CA ALA A 186 -23.49 5.23 2.88
C ALA A 186 -22.91 5.67 1.51
N HIS A 187 -21.84 5.03 1.06
CA HIS A 187 -21.12 5.34 -0.18
C HIS A 187 -20.87 4.07 -1.03
N PRO A 188 -21.89 3.55 -1.74
CA PRO A 188 -21.79 2.27 -2.45
C PRO A 188 -20.76 2.22 -3.59
N ALA A 189 -20.41 3.38 -4.15
CA ALA A 189 -19.42 3.49 -5.22
C ALA A 189 -17.97 3.55 -4.70
N LEU A 190 -17.78 3.75 -3.39
CA LEU A 190 -16.48 3.92 -2.78
C LEU A 190 -15.74 2.58 -2.69
N LYS A 191 -14.51 2.54 -3.16
CA LYS A 191 -13.65 1.38 -3.06
C LYS A 191 -12.90 1.41 -1.72
N ILE A 192 -13.26 0.52 -0.81
CA ILE A 192 -12.65 0.43 0.52
C ILE A 192 -11.62 -0.68 0.52
N GLY A 193 -10.37 -0.37 0.86
CA GLY A 193 -9.26 -1.32 0.88
C GLY A 193 -8.43 -1.24 2.15
N LEU A 194 -7.44 -2.13 2.22
CA LEU A 194 -6.54 -2.29 3.35
C LEU A 194 -5.16 -1.70 3.06
N ILE A 195 -4.59 -1.02 4.05
CA ILE A 195 -3.16 -0.85 4.22
C ILE A 195 -2.76 -1.72 5.42
N GLU A 196 -1.72 -2.54 5.28
CA GLU A 196 -1.18 -3.31 6.41
C GLU A 196 0.33 -3.18 6.51
N ALA A 197 0.80 -3.01 7.74
CA ALA A 197 2.23 -2.88 8.01
C ALA A 197 2.94 -4.24 7.93
N TYR A 198 3.99 -4.30 7.12
CA TYR A 198 4.83 -5.46 6.95
C TYR A 198 6.29 -5.11 7.34
N PRO A 199 6.98 -5.87 8.19
CA PRO A 199 6.68 -7.24 8.65
C PRO A 199 5.94 -7.35 9.99
N PHE A 200 5.31 -6.31 10.48
CA PHE A 200 4.58 -6.38 11.75
C PHE A 200 3.45 -7.40 11.72
N SER A 201 2.88 -7.63 10.54
CA SER A 201 2.02 -8.79 10.23
C SER A 201 2.72 -9.67 9.20
N SER A 202 2.72 -11.00 9.42
CA SER A 202 3.22 -11.95 8.44
C SER A 202 2.31 -12.01 7.21
N ALA A 203 2.84 -12.42 6.07
CA ALA A 203 2.05 -12.62 4.85
C ALA A 203 0.84 -13.55 5.10
N GLU A 204 1.03 -14.62 5.87
CA GLU A 204 -0.04 -15.57 6.23
C GLU A 204 -1.15 -14.93 7.08
N ALA A 205 -0.77 -14.08 8.04
CA ALA A 205 -1.75 -13.38 8.86
C ALA A 205 -2.58 -12.40 8.03
N ILE A 206 -1.97 -11.73 7.06
CA ILE A 206 -2.64 -10.82 6.13
C ILE A 206 -3.60 -11.58 5.22
N GLU A 207 -3.18 -12.72 4.65
CA GLU A 207 -4.05 -13.61 3.85
C GLU A 207 -5.26 -14.08 4.67
N THR A 208 -5.01 -14.48 5.92
CA THR A 208 -6.09 -14.93 6.85
C THR A 208 -7.08 -13.79 7.11
N MET A 209 -6.61 -12.57 7.34
CA MET A 209 -7.47 -11.40 7.54
C MET A 209 -8.36 -11.15 6.32
N VAL A 210 -7.77 -11.14 5.12
CA VAL A 210 -8.54 -10.96 3.87
C VAL A 210 -9.58 -12.04 3.68
N GLN A 211 -9.26 -13.29 4.01
CA GLN A 211 -10.22 -14.41 3.96
C GLN A 211 -11.38 -14.23 4.96
N PHE A 212 -11.09 -13.80 6.17
CA PHE A 212 -12.12 -13.50 7.17
C PHE A 212 -13.05 -12.37 6.72
N MET A 213 -12.51 -11.32 6.09
CA MET A 213 -13.32 -10.24 5.55
C MET A 213 -14.21 -10.72 4.40
N ARG A 214 -13.69 -11.55 3.52
CA ARG A 214 -14.48 -12.16 2.43
C ARG A 214 -15.60 -13.05 2.96
N ALA A 215 -15.32 -13.87 3.96
CA ALA A 215 -16.33 -14.73 4.59
C ALA A 215 -17.49 -13.90 5.21
N ARG A 216 -17.24 -12.66 5.57
CA ARG A 216 -18.21 -11.68 6.08
C ARG A 216 -18.90 -10.85 5.00
N GLY A 217 -18.61 -11.13 3.72
CA GLY A 217 -19.20 -10.42 2.58
C GLY A 217 -18.62 -9.02 2.32
N VAL A 218 -17.49 -8.68 2.91
CA VAL A 218 -16.80 -7.38 2.76
C VAL A 218 -15.35 -7.55 2.27
N PRO A 219 -15.14 -8.12 1.07
CA PRO A 219 -13.80 -8.24 0.53
C PRO A 219 -13.17 -6.84 0.37
N PRO A 220 -11.89 -6.66 0.69
CA PRO A 220 -11.23 -5.38 0.43
C PRO A 220 -11.14 -5.14 -1.08
N ALA A 221 -11.34 -3.90 -1.49
CA ALA A 221 -11.25 -3.49 -2.90
C ALA A 221 -9.80 -3.38 -3.40
N PHE A 222 -8.83 -3.32 -2.50
CA PHE A 222 -7.38 -3.36 -2.75
C PHE A 222 -6.64 -3.74 -1.47
N LEU A 223 -5.40 -4.19 -1.62
CA LEU A 223 -4.49 -4.52 -0.53
C LEU A 223 -3.15 -3.82 -0.75
N HIS A 224 -2.80 -2.90 0.14
CA HIS A 224 -1.53 -2.20 0.12
C HIS A 224 -0.65 -2.64 1.28
N MET A 225 0.62 -2.88 0.99
CA MET A 225 1.62 -3.20 1.99
C MET A 225 2.44 -1.96 2.33
N ASP A 226 2.37 -1.51 3.57
CA ASP A 226 3.28 -0.52 4.14
C ASP A 226 4.52 -1.25 4.66
N VAL A 227 5.62 -1.14 3.93
CA VAL A 227 6.78 -2.01 4.12
C VAL A 227 7.90 -1.29 4.86
N ASP A 228 8.17 -1.71 6.11
CA ASP A 228 9.42 -1.39 6.80
C ASP A 228 10.52 -2.39 6.36
N TRP A 229 11.09 -2.15 5.20
CA TRP A 229 12.04 -3.05 4.56
C TRP A 229 13.37 -3.18 5.31
N HIS A 230 13.70 -2.24 6.22
CA HIS A 230 14.88 -2.31 7.07
C HIS A 230 14.81 -3.42 8.12
N ARG A 231 13.58 -3.90 8.42
CA ARG A 231 13.36 -4.96 9.40
C ARG A 231 13.42 -6.36 8.81
N LEU A 232 13.58 -6.48 7.50
CA LEU A 232 13.54 -7.77 6.83
C LEU A 232 14.79 -8.07 6.02
N PRO A 233 15.21 -9.35 5.97
CA PRO A 233 16.13 -9.80 4.94
C PRO A 233 15.47 -9.70 3.55
N PRO A 234 16.23 -9.29 2.51
CA PRO A 234 15.71 -9.12 1.15
C PRO A 234 14.99 -10.36 0.59
N ASN A 235 15.47 -11.57 0.94
CA ASN A 235 14.87 -12.82 0.48
C ASN A 235 13.46 -13.06 1.03
N GLU A 236 13.18 -12.61 2.25
CA GLU A 236 11.84 -12.71 2.84
C GLU A 236 10.89 -11.75 2.16
N PHE A 237 11.32 -10.52 1.91
CA PHE A 237 10.55 -9.54 1.16
C PHE A 237 10.11 -10.11 -0.21
N ALA A 238 11.06 -10.58 -1.00
CA ALA A 238 10.77 -11.08 -2.34
C ALA A 238 9.79 -12.27 -2.34
N ARG A 239 9.97 -13.20 -1.39
CA ARG A 239 9.08 -14.34 -1.22
C ARG A 239 7.67 -13.90 -0.85
N ASP A 240 7.54 -13.06 0.16
CA ASP A 240 6.26 -12.71 0.75
C ASP A 240 5.47 -11.73 -0.12
N MET A 241 6.12 -10.79 -0.79
CA MET A 241 5.43 -9.88 -1.72
C MET A 241 4.90 -10.62 -2.94
N ARG A 242 5.66 -11.58 -3.50
CA ARG A 242 5.15 -12.44 -4.60
C ARG A 242 4.00 -13.33 -4.14
N ARG A 243 4.08 -13.89 -2.92
CA ARG A 243 3.00 -14.68 -2.32
C ARG A 243 1.73 -13.85 -2.17
N LEU A 244 1.82 -12.66 -1.57
CA LEU A 244 0.67 -11.77 -1.36
C LEU A 244 0.08 -11.27 -2.69
N GLN A 245 0.91 -10.96 -3.68
CA GLN A 245 0.44 -10.59 -5.01
C GLN A 245 -0.31 -11.74 -5.69
N ALA A 246 0.22 -12.96 -5.63
CA ALA A 246 -0.44 -14.14 -6.19
C ALA A 246 -1.77 -14.43 -5.49
N PHE A 247 -1.79 -14.36 -4.15
CA PHE A 247 -3.00 -14.52 -3.34
C PHE A 247 -4.06 -13.46 -3.69
N ALA A 248 -3.70 -12.19 -3.69
CA ALA A 248 -4.61 -11.10 -4.03
C ALA A 248 -5.13 -11.23 -5.48
N GLY A 249 -4.24 -11.60 -6.41
CA GLY A 249 -4.59 -11.84 -7.82
C GLY A 249 -5.60 -12.96 -7.99
N ALA A 250 -5.47 -14.07 -7.27
CA ALA A 250 -6.44 -15.17 -7.27
C ALA A 250 -7.84 -14.74 -6.77
N LEU A 251 -7.90 -13.67 -6.01
CA LEU A 251 -9.13 -13.09 -5.47
C LEU A 251 -9.65 -11.89 -6.26
N ASN A 252 -8.99 -11.51 -7.35
CA ASN A 252 -9.23 -10.28 -8.12
C ASN A 252 -9.12 -9.00 -7.28
N ILE A 253 -8.24 -8.99 -6.28
CA ILE A 253 -7.92 -7.84 -5.43
C ILE A 253 -6.64 -7.19 -5.96
N PRO A 254 -6.64 -5.92 -6.40
CA PRO A 254 -5.42 -5.20 -6.73
C PRO A 254 -4.44 -5.18 -5.56
N PHE A 255 -3.19 -5.60 -5.82
CA PHE A 255 -2.12 -5.59 -4.85
C PHE A 255 -1.21 -4.38 -5.07
N GLY A 256 -0.80 -3.73 -3.99
CA GLY A 256 0.08 -2.57 -4.04
C GLY A 256 1.16 -2.57 -2.96
N ILE A 257 2.24 -1.83 -3.23
CA ILE A 257 3.32 -1.60 -2.27
C ILE A 257 3.48 -0.10 -2.06
N ILE A 258 3.53 0.30 -0.80
CA ILE A 258 3.82 1.67 -0.40
C ILE A 258 5.32 1.85 -0.35
N ILE A 259 5.82 2.81 -1.13
CA ILE A 259 7.19 3.26 -1.13
C ILE A 259 7.28 4.47 -0.23
N VAL A 260 7.85 4.28 0.95
CA VAL A 260 8.01 5.30 1.98
C VAL A 260 9.40 5.18 2.60
N GLY A 261 9.99 6.31 3.00
CA GLY A 261 11.27 6.32 3.71
C GLY A 261 11.04 6.37 5.22
N TYR A 262 11.84 5.62 5.95
CA TYR A 262 11.81 5.53 7.42
C TYR A 262 13.01 6.20 8.10
N ASN A 263 14.07 6.52 7.34
CA ASN A 263 15.29 7.13 7.84
C ASN A 263 15.36 8.66 7.67
N GLY A 264 14.22 9.30 7.41
CA GLY A 264 14.19 10.67 6.96
C GLY A 264 14.40 11.71 8.05
N GLU A 265 15.64 12.14 8.29
CA GLU A 265 15.90 13.40 8.99
C GLU A 265 16.09 14.58 8.03
N ALA A 266 16.23 14.31 6.72
CA ALA A 266 16.36 15.30 5.67
C ALA A 266 16.01 14.71 4.30
N ASP A 267 15.68 15.57 3.34
CA ASP A 267 15.31 15.19 1.97
C ASP A 267 16.25 14.13 1.33
N PRO A 268 17.61 14.23 1.46
CA PRO A 268 18.50 13.23 0.90
C PRO A 268 18.31 11.83 1.49
N LEU A 269 18.20 11.72 2.82
CA LEU A 269 18.07 10.44 3.50
C LEU A 269 16.76 9.74 3.13
N TYR A 270 15.67 10.48 3.05
CA TYR A 270 14.39 9.97 2.57
C TYR A 270 14.53 9.40 1.13
N THR A 271 15.17 10.13 0.23
CA THR A 271 15.33 9.72 -1.17
C THR A 271 16.22 8.49 -1.30
N PHE A 272 17.30 8.36 -0.51
CA PHE A 272 18.12 7.15 -0.50
C PHE A 272 17.34 5.95 0.01
N ASP A 273 16.54 6.14 1.04
CA ASP A 273 15.74 5.06 1.63
C ASP A 273 14.68 4.54 0.65
N VAL A 274 13.88 5.42 0.07
CA VAL A 274 12.88 5.00 -0.95
C VAL A 274 13.54 4.45 -2.21
N GLY A 275 14.76 4.90 -2.53
CA GLY A 275 15.58 4.37 -3.63
C GLY A 275 15.98 2.90 -3.38
N GLY A 276 16.34 2.55 -2.14
CA GLY A 276 16.65 1.19 -1.72
C GLY A 276 15.46 0.27 -1.84
N LEU A 277 14.31 0.66 -1.29
CA LEU A 277 13.07 -0.12 -1.41
C LEU A 277 12.63 -0.28 -2.88
N THR A 278 12.76 0.77 -3.69
CA THR A 278 12.45 0.69 -5.12
C THR A 278 13.35 -0.29 -5.85
N GLY A 279 14.66 -0.33 -5.51
CA GLY A 279 15.60 -1.33 -6.03
C GLY A 279 15.16 -2.75 -5.70
N LEU A 280 14.80 -2.98 -4.45
CA LEU A 280 14.32 -4.29 -3.97
C LEU A 280 13.02 -4.73 -4.67
N ILE A 281 12.10 -3.80 -4.92
CA ILE A 281 10.88 -4.06 -5.71
C ILE A 281 11.26 -4.44 -7.15
N ALA A 282 12.17 -3.69 -7.79
CA ALA A 282 12.62 -3.95 -9.14
C ALA A 282 13.29 -5.35 -9.28
N GLU A 283 14.12 -5.72 -8.33
CA GLU A 283 14.75 -7.05 -8.26
C GLU A 283 13.72 -8.17 -8.04
N THR A 284 12.70 -7.90 -7.21
CA THR A 284 11.66 -8.88 -6.90
C THR A 284 10.80 -9.19 -8.10
N PHE A 285 10.33 -8.19 -8.81
CA PHE A 285 9.34 -8.36 -9.89
C PHE A 285 9.92 -8.31 -11.30
N GLN A 286 11.13 -7.79 -11.48
CA GLN A 286 11.97 -7.79 -12.68
C GLN A 286 11.41 -7.07 -13.91
N THR A 287 10.11 -7.13 -14.18
CA THR A 287 9.49 -6.46 -15.33
C THR A 287 8.33 -5.55 -14.90
N TRP A 288 8.04 -4.54 -15.72
CA TRP A 288 6.94 -3.62 -15.44
C TRP A 288 5.57 -4.33 -15.38
N GLU A 289 5.37 -5.34 -16.20
CA GLU A 289 4.15 -6.14 -16.25
C GLU A 289 3.95 -7.00 -15.01
N ALA A 290 5.06 -7.49 -14.43
CA ALA A 290 5.04 -8.28 -13.21
C ALA A 290 4.96 -7.45 -11.92
N MET A 291 5.23 -6.13 -12.01
CA MET A 291 5.13 -5.22 -10.86
C MET A 291 3.74 -5.25 -10.24
N PRO A 292 3.60 -4.89 -8.95
CA PRO A 292 2.31 -4.68 -8.31
C PRO A 292 1.36 -3.81 -9.14
N GLN A 293 0.06 -4.12 -9.09
CA GLN A 293 -0.96 -3.36 -9.81
C GLN A 293 -1.03 -1.91 -9.34
N GLN A 294 -0.62 -1.64 -8.10
CA GLN A 294 -0.59 -0.30 -7.52
C GLN A 294 0.76 -0.04 -6.85
N ILE A 295 1.30 1.14 -7.06
CA ILE A 295 2.56 1.61 -6.47
C ILE A 295 2.27 2.95 -5.84
N ILE A 296 2.47 3.04 -4.53
CA ILE A 296 2.09 4.20 -3.73
C ILE A 296 3.36 4.93 -3.27
N PHE A 297 3.59 6.12 -3.78
CA PHE A 297 4.67 6.99 -3.30
C PHE A 297 4.15 7.84 -2.15
N GLN A 298 4.64 7.54 -0.95
CA GLN A 298 4.23 8.18 0.29
C GLN A 298 5.40 8.87 0.97
N SER A 299 5.17 9.99 1.66
CA SER A 299 6.23 10.71 2.39
C SER A 299 5.90 10.91 3.88
N TRP A 300 5.23 9.95 4.47
CA TRP A 300 5.02 9.93 5.92
C TRP A 300 6.31 9.51 6.63
N VAL A 301 6.98 10.44 7.29
CA VAL A 301 8.22 10.18 8.02
C VAL A 301 8.12 10.73 9.43
N VAL A 302 8.47 9.89 10.41
CA VAL A 302 8.50 10.26 11.82
C VAL A 302 9.91 10.05 12.36
N THR A 303 10.51 11.06 12.98
CA THR A 303 11.80 10.92 13.65
C THR A 303 11.71 10.07 14.92
N SER A 304 12.86 9.64 15.44
CA SER A 304 12.96 8.97 16.74
C SER A 304 12.43 9.81 17.91
N THR A 305 12.33 11.13 17.74
CA THR A 305 11.76 12.05 18.72
C THR A 305 10.25 12.27 18.53
N GLY A 306 9.61 11.57 17.60
CA GLY A 306 8.19 11.72 17.30
C GLY A 306 7.84 12.95 16.45
N GLN A 307 8.83 13.64 15.91
CA GLN A 307 8.61 14.76 15.01
C GLN A 307 8.38 14.26 13.59
N PHE A 308 7.34 14.76 12.91
CA PHE A 308 7.12 14.48 11.50
C PHE A 308 8.09 15.29 10.65
N ILE A 309 8.88 14.58 9.88
CA ILE A 309 9.74 15.16 8.84
C ILE A 309 9.32 14.56 7.51
N THR A 310 9.05 15.42 6.54
CA THR A 310 8.71 15.01 5.18
C THR A 310 9.60 15.77 4.22
N PRO A 311 10.01 15.18 3.09
CA PRO A 311 10.72 15.93 2.07
C PRO A 311 9.84 17.06 1.52
N SER A 312 10.45 18.14 1.07
CA SER A 312 9.74 19.14 0.27
C SER A 312 9.11 18.46 -0.95
N ASN A 313 7.92 18.92 -1.36
CA ASN A 313 7.27 18.34 -2.53
C ASN A 313 7.84 18.86 -3.84
N LEU A 314 8.24 20.13 -3.92
CA LEU A 314 8.53 20.87 -5.14
C LEU A 314 9.91 21.53 -5.16
N PRO A 315 10.41 21.87 -6.34
CA PRO A 315 9.97 21.46 -7.68
C PRO A 315 10.50 20.06 -8.06
N GLU A 316 9.92 19.42 -9.09
CA GLU A 316 10.32 18.07 -9.54
C GLU A 316 11.70 17.99 -10.22
N ASP A 317 12.27 19.09 -10.63
CA ASP A 317 13.62 19.18 -11.20
C ASP A 317 14.70 19.37 -10.13
N ARG A 318 14.33 19.66 -8.89
CA ARG A 318 15.22 19.69 -7.74
C ARG A 318 15.40 18.30 -7.15
N LEU A 319 16.64 17.84 -7.02
CA LEU A 319 16.96 16.57 -6.37
C LEU A 319 16.37 16.52 -4.95
N TYR A 320 15.93 15.32 -4.58
CA TYR A 320 15.43 14.98 -3.23
C TYR A 320 14.05 15.56 -2.87
N THR A 321 13.36 16.25 -3.76
CA THR A 321 11.95 16.55 -3.53
C THR A 321 11.09 15.30 -3.73
N HIS A 322 9.93 15.26 -3.10
CA HIS A 322 9.05 14.09 -3.22
C HIS A 322 8.59 13.86 -4.67
N THR A 323 8.24 14.94 -5.40
CA THR A 323 7.86 14.83 -6.82
C THR A 323 9.03 14.45 -7.73
N ASN A 324 10.26 14.87 -7.43
CA ASN A 324 11.46 14.37 -8.10
C ASN A 324 11.63 12.86 -7.87
N SER A 325 11.52 12.42 -6.61
CA SER A 325 11.61 11.01 -6.27
C SER A 325 10.55 10.17 -7.00
N VAL A 326 9.29 10.62 -7.02
CA VAL A 326 8.21 9.93 -7.77
C VAL A 326 8.60 9.75 -9.24
N TRP A 327 9.04 10.83 -9.90
CA TRP A 327 9.38 10.78 -11.32
C TRP A 327 10.57 9.86 -11.61
N GLU A 328 11.66 10.00 -10.85
CA GLU A 328 12.88 9.22 -11.08
C GLU A 328 12.68 7.73 -10.72
N LEU A 329 11.97 7.43 -9.63
CA LEU A 329 11.70 6.06 -9.25
C LEU A 329 10.70 5.37 -10.18
N PHE A 330 9.66 6.10 -10.64
CA PHE A 330 8.77 5.61 -11.70
C PHE A 330 9.53 5.23 -12.96
N ARG A 331 10.44 6.09 -13.42
CA ARG A 331 11.29 5.82 -14.59
C ARG A 331 12.17 4.59 -14.38
N ARG A 332 12.75 4.44 -13.19
CA ARG A 332 13.57 3.27 -12.84
C ARG A 332 12.76 1.98 -12.87
N LEU A 333 11.60 1.95 -12.23
CA LEU A 333 10.72 0.78 -12.22
C LEU A 333 10.27 0.39 -13.64
N ARG A 334 9.96 1.38 -14.46
CA ARG A 334 9.54 1.16 -15.85
C ARG A 334 10.70 0.80 -16.78
N GLY A 335 11.89 1.34 -16.53
CA GLY A 335 13.11 1.05 -17.31
C GLY A 335 13.73 -0.31 -17.02
N ALA A 336 13.44 -0.91 -15.86
CA ALA A 336 13.86 -2.25 -15.50
C ALA A 336 13.36 -3.32 -16.49
N SER A 337 12.36 -2.99 -17.29
CA SER A 337 11.75 -3.86 -18.31
C SER A 337 12.55 -3.98 -19.62
N GLY A 338 13.64 -3.24 -19.80
CA GLY A 338 14.30 -3.12 -21.13
C GLY A 338 15.81 -3.33 -21.19
N GLY A 339 16.50 -3.64 -20.11
CA GLY A 339 17.96 -3.80 -20.18
C GLY A 339 18.65 -3.82 -18.84
N ASN A 340 19.71 -4.57 -18.76
CA ASN A 340 20.67 -4.74 -17.69
C ASN A 340 20.81 -3.48 -16.80
N ILE A 341 20.27 -3.52 -15.61
CA ILE A 341 20.49 -2.48 -14.59
C ILE A 341 21.94 -2.66 -14.11
N GLY A 342 22.87 -1.97 -14.79
CA GLY A 342 24.22 -1.80 -14.30
C GLY A 342 24.15 -1.20 -12.90
N SER A 343 24.76 -1.87 -11.95
CA SER A 343 24.91 -1.51 -10.55
C SER A 343 25.50 -0.09 -10.42
N ALA A 344 24.66 0.91 -10.30
CA ALA A 344 25.03 2.25 -9.91
C ALA A 344 24.34 2.62 -8.59
N VAL A 345 24.70 1.92 -7.53
CA VAL A 345 24.59 2.46 -6.17
C VAL A 345 25.90 3.20 -5.94
N PRO A 346 25.91 4.50 -5.76
CA PRO A 346 27.09 5.21 -5.27
C PRO A 346 27.38 4.66 -3.86
N ARG A 347 28.62 4.20 -3.65
CA ARG A 347 29.15 3.80 -2.32
C ARG A 347 29.28 5.03 -1.43
#